data_2d84bfc3402cda8fb9b0d17cd38b92d4
#
_entry.id   2d84bfc3402cda8fb9b0d17cd38b92d4
#
_cell.length_a   1.000
_cell.length_b   1.000
_cell.length_c   1.000
_cell.angle_alpha   90.00
_cell.angle_beta   90.00
_cell.angle_gamma   90.00
#
_symmetry.space_group_name_H-M   'P 1'
#
loop_
_entity.id
_entity.type
_entity.pdbx_description
1 polymer ?
#
loop_
_entity_poly.entity_id
_entity_poly.type
_entity_poly.pdbx_seq_one_letter_code
_entity_poly.pdbx_strand_id
1 'polypeptide(L)'
;MMQDMCILVVSCDKYADCWTPFSDCMRKFWPDCPYPVYLCTESGEPEVGTVYNSVFHEKTQVWTARVRKACEKIQESHVLIVLEDQWPSLPVSTATIQNILRLMQTQQ
;
A
#
# COMPACT_ATOMS: atom_id res chain seq x y z
N MET A 1 0.23 8.75 -17.66
CA MET A 1 1.45 9.14 -16.95
C MET A 1 1.74 8.13 -15.86
N MET A 2 2.97 7.66 -15.78
CA MET A 2 3.35 6.70 -14.74
C MET A 2 3.34 7.36 -13.37
N GLN A 3 2.79 6.63 -12.39
CA GLN A 3 2.87 7.07 -11.00
C GLN A 3 4.30 6.83 -10.49
N ASP A 4 4.81 7.79 -9.74
CA ASP A 4 6.17 7.69 -9.18
C ASP A 4 6.20 6.89 -7.88
N MET A 5 5.05 6.67 -7.26
CA MET A 5 4.95 5.99 -5.98
C MET A 5 3.71 5.09 -5.95
N CYS A 6 3.80 4.02 -5.21
CA CYS A 6 2.64 3.21 -4.82
C CYS A 6 2.62 3.03 -3.31
N ILE A 7 1.47 2.61 -2.80
CA ILE A 7 1.32 2.24 -1.39
C ILE A 7 1.21 0.73 -1.35
N LEU A 8 2.11 0.08 -0.62
CA LEU A 8 2.11 -1.37 -0.47
C LEU A 8 1.70 -1.72 0.96
N VAL A 9 0.53 -2.33 1.10
CA VAL A 9 0.05 -2.84 2.38
C VAL A 9 0.55 -4.27 2.50
N VAL A 10 1.48 -4.50 3.43
CA VAL A 10 2.05 -5.82 3.65
C VAL A 10 1.26 -6.50 4.76
N SER A 11 0.64 -7.63 4.44
CA SER A 11 -0.23 -8.33 5.35
C SER A 11 -0.02 -9.84 5.28
N CYS A 12 -0.88 -10.57 5.94
CA CYS A 12 -0.98 -12.01 5.85
C CYS A 12 -2.45 -12.39 6.06
N ASP A 13 -2.80 -13.61 5.68
CA ASP A 13 -4.20 -14.06 5.73
C ASP A 13 -4.77 -14.03 7.15
N LYS A 14 -3.92 -14.19 8.16
CA LYS A 14 -4.32 -14.16 9.56
C LYS A 14 -5.00 -12.85 9.96
N TYR A 15 -4.63 -11.75 9.33
CA TYR A 15 -5.14 -10.41 9.64
C TYR A 15 -6.09 -9.89 8.57
N ALA A 16 -6.77 -10.79 7.86
CA ALA A 16 -7.72 -10.43 6.80
C ALA A 16 -8.84 -9.51 7.30
N ASP A 17 -9.20 -9.59 8.59
CA ASP A 17 -10.22 -8.75 9.18
C ASP A 17 -9.82 -7.26 9.25
N CYS A 18 -8.54 -6.94 9.02
CA CYS A 18 -8.07 -5.55 8.99
C CYS A 18 -8.15 -4.91 7.61
N TRP A 19 -8.36 -5.70 6.56
CA TRP A 19 -8.24 -5.18 5.18
C TRP A 19 -9.36 -4.22 4.81
N THR A 20 -10.60 -4.52 5.16
CA THR A 20 -11.74 -3.62 4.89
C THR A 20 -11.69 -2.37 5.76
N PRO A 21 -11.42 -2.44 7.08
CA PRO A 21 -11.21 -1.22 7.88
C PRO A 21 -10.09 -0.33 7.34
N PHE A 22 -8.98 -0.89 6.88
CA PHE A 22 -7.91 -0.10 6.27
C PHE A 22 -8.42 0.64 5.04
N SER A 23 -9.14 -0.07 4.17
CA SER A 23 -9.72 0.53 2.96
C SER A 23 -10.69 1.66 3.30
N ASP A 24 -11.56 1.45 4.28
CA ASP A 24 -12.53 2.47 4.71
C ASP A 24 -11.83 3.71 5.24
N CYS A 25 -10.77 3.54 6.03
CA CYS A 25 -9.99 4.66 6.55
C CYS A 25 -9.26 5.41 5.44
N MET A 26 -8.74 4.71 4.44
CA MET A 26 -8.12 5.36 3.29
C MET A 26 -9.12 6.25 2.57
N ARG A 27 -10.34 5.77 2.35
CA ARG A 27 -11.38 6.56 1.68
C ARG A 27 -11.82 7.76 2.51
N LYS A 28 -11.87 7.60 3.83
CA LYS A 28 -12.31 8.66 4.73
C LYS A 28 -11.25 9.75 4.88
N PHE A 29 -9.99 9.37 5.03
CA PHE A 29 -8.93 10.30 5.42
C PHE A 29 -8.01 10.67 4.26
N TRP A 30 -8.07 9.93 3.14
CA TRP A 30 -7.28 10.23 1.95
C TRP A 30 -8.09 9.98 0.67
N PRO A 31 -9.25 10.65 0.52
CA PRO A 31 -10.13 10.38 -0.62
C PRO A 31 -9.53 10.75 -1.97
N ASP A 32 -8.58 11.68 -1.99
CA ASP A 32 -7.93 12.15 -3.21
C ASP A 32 -6.56 11.49 -3.43
N CYS A 33 -6.30 10.34 -2.81
CA CYS A 33 -5.02 9.63 -2.96
C CYS A 33 -4.78 9.32 -4.45
N PRO A 34 -3.70 9.87 -5.05
CA PRO A 34 -3.45 9.65 -6.47
C PRO A 34 -2.62 8.39 -6.74
N TYR A 35 -2.20 7.67 -5.70
CA TYR A 35 -1.29 6.55 -5.83
C TYR A 35 -2.04 5.23 -5.80
N PRO A 36 -1.62 4.23 -6.59
CA PRO A 36 -2.21 2.90 -6.48
C PRO A 36 -1.89 2.29 -5.13
N VAL A 37 -2.83 1.49 -4.62
CA VAL A 37 -2.71 0.79 -3.35
C VAL A 37 -2.68 -0.71 -3.66
N TYR A 38 -1.61 -1.37 -3.27
CA TYR A 38 -1.43 -2.81 -3.48
C TYR A 38 -1.47 -3.52 -2.14
N LEU A 39 -2.10 -4.68 -2.12
CA LEU A 39 -2.16 -5.53 -0.93
C LEU A 39 -1.31 -6.78 -1.16
N CYS A 40 -0.44 -7.10 -0.23
CA CYS A 40 0.36 -8.32 -0.27
C CYS A 40 -0.14 -9.28 0.80
N THR A 41 -0.55 -10.46 0.39
CA THR A 41 -1.07 -11.52 1.27
C THR A 41 -0.43 -12.85 0.92
N GLU A 42 -0.76 -13.91 1.65
CA GLU A 42 -0.33 -15.26 1.30
C GLU A 42 -1.20 -15.84 0.18
N SER A 43 -2.50 -15.82 0.35
CA SER A 43 -3.45 -16.33 -0.64
C SER A 43 -4.81 -15.63 -0.58
N GLY A 44 -5.07 -14.84 0.47
CA GLY A 44 -6.35 -14.19 0.67
C GLY A 44 -6.62 -13.05 -0.30
N GLU A 45 -7.90 -12.79 -0.53
CA GLU A 45 -8.37 -11.70 -1.39
C GLU A 45 -9.22 -10.74 -0.57
N PRO A 46 -9.06 -9.41 -0.77
CA PRO A 46 -9.92 -8.45 -0.10
C PRO A 46 -11.32 -8.47 -0.69
N GLU A 47 -12.27 -7.87 0.03
CA GLU A 47 -13.63 -7.73 -0.47
C GLU A 47 -13.64 -6.88 -1.73
N VAL A 48 -14.62 -7.17 -2.60
CA VAL A 48 -14.85 -6.41 -3.84
C VAL A 48 -15.20 -4.97 -3.48
N GLY A 49 -14.64 -4.02 -4.24
CA GLY A 49 -14.94 -2.61 -4.05
C GLY A 49 -14.06 -1.90 -3.02
N THR A 50 -13.05 -2.57 -2.48
CA THR A 50 -12.06 -1.92 -1.60
C THR A 50 -11.05 -1.13 -2.42
N VAL A 51 -10.19 -0.33 -1.72
CA VAL A 51 -9.25 0.58 -2.40
C VAL A 51 -8.11 -0.13 -3.11
N TYR A 52 -7.93 -1.44 -2.88
CA TYR A 52 -6.78 -2.17 -3.40
C TYR A 52 -6.88 -2.35 -4.92
N ASN A 53 -5.88 -1.81 -5.63
CA ASN A 53 -5.83 -1.89 -7.10
C ASN A 53 -5.33 -3.26 -7.58
N SER A 54 -4.44 -3.88 -6.80
CA SER A 54 -3.91 -5.20 -7.11
C SER A 54 -3.57 -5.93 -5.83
N VAL A 55 -3.56 -7.25 -5.89
CA VAL A 55 -3.20 -8.11 -4.77
C VAL A 55 -2.04 -9.00 -5.21
N PHE A 56 -0.96 -9.00 -4.44
CA PHE A 56 0.19 -9.86 -4.68
C PHE A 56 0.16 -11.03 -3.68
N HIS A 57 0.17 -12.25 -4.18
CA HIS A 57 0.18 -13.44 -3.34
C HIS A 57 1.60 -13.96 -3.20
N GLU A 58 2.13 -13.90 -1.98
CA GLU A 58 3.47 -14.39 -1.65
C GLU A 58 3.37 -15.33 -0.46
N LYS A 59 3.56 -16.61 -0.69
CA LYS A 59 3.31 -17.64 0.31
C LYS A 59 4.45 -17.83 1.31
N THR A 60 5.59 -17.16 1.10
CA THR A 60 6.68 -17.27 2.05
C THR A 60 6.30 -16.73 3.42
N GLN A 61 6.72 -17.43 4.48
CA GLN A 61 6.44 -17.03 5.85
C GLN A 61 7.40 -15.95 6.35
N VAL A 62 8.55 -15.78 5.70
CA VAL A 62 9.52 -14.78 6.11
C VAL A 62 9.07 -13.41 5.59
N TRP A 63 8.81 -12.49 6.52
CA TRP A 63 8.24 -11.17 6.21
C TRP A 63 9.11 -10.39 5.22
N THR A 64 10.42 -10.33 5.46
CA THR A 64 11.33 -9.57 4.58
C THR A 64 11.37 -10.15 3.17
N ALA A 65 11.31 -11.46 3.04
CA ALA A 65 11.27 -12.11 1.73
C ALA A 65 9.95 -11.81 1.01
N ARG A 66 8.84 -11.75 1.75
CA ARG A 66 7.53 -11.41 1.19
C ARG A 66 7.53 -9.99 0.64
N VAL A 67 8.05 -9.04 1.42
CA VAL A 67 8.17 -7.64 0.98
C VAL A 67 9.02 -7.55 -0.27
N ARG A 68 10.18 -8.21 -0.28
CA ARG A 68 11.07 -8.16 -1.43
C ARG A 68 10.42 -8.71 -2.69
N LYS A 69 9.73 -9.85 -2.58
CA LYS A 69 9.05 -10.45 -3.74
C LYS A 69 7.92 -9.57 -4.26
N ALA A 70 7.17 -8.94 -3.35
CA ALA A 70 6.14 -7.99 -3.75
C ALA A 70 6.75 -6.80 -4.49
N CYS A 71 7.85 -6.25 -3.97
CA CYS A 71 8.52 -5.12 -4.59
C CYS A 71 9.07 -5.46 -5.99
N GLU A 72 9.46 -6.70 -6.24
CA GLU A 72 9.89 -7.13 -7.57
C GLU A 72 8.78 -7.01 -8.62
N LYS A 73 7.52 -7.03 -8.21
CA LYS A 73 6.35 -6.92 -9.10
C LYS A 73 5.89 -5.48 -9.29
N ILE A 74 6.43 -4.55 -8.51
CA ILE A 74 6.03 -3.15 -8.51
C ILE A 74 6.83 -2.40 -9.57
N GLN A 75 6.15 -1.59 -10.36
CA GLN A 75 6.77 -0.81 -11.44
C GLN A 75 7.07 0.62 -11.04
N GLU A 76 6.39 1.13 -10.01
CA GLU A 76 6.64 2.46 -9.49
C GLU A 76 8.04 2.55 -8.90
N SER A 77 8.67 3.72 -8.98
CA SER A 77 10.06 3.91 -8.52
C SER A 77 10.16 4.02 -7.00
N HIS A 78 9.08 4.34 -6.32
CA HIS A 78 9.05 4.52 -4.87
C HIS A 78 7.88 3.76 -4.28
N VAL A 79 8.06 3.25 -3.08
CA VAL A 79 7.05 2.46 -2.38
C VAL A 79 6.88 3.00 -0.96
N LEU A 80 5.65 3.29 -0.59
CA LEU A 80 5.30 3.55 0.81
C LEU A 80 4.79 2.24 1.39
N ILE A 81 5.57 1.64 2.28
CA ILE A 81 5.21 0.36 2.90
C ILE A 81 4.45 0.63 4.18
N VAL A 82 3.27 0.04 4.31
CA VAL A 82 2.46 0.13 5.52
C VAL A 82 1.98 -1.27 5.90
N LEU A 83 1.63 -1.43 7.18
CA LEU A 83 1.03 -2.65 7.67
C LEU A 83 -0.50 -2.49 7.73
N GLU A 84 -1.23 -3.60 7.72
CA GLU A 84 -2.68 -3.62 7.66
C GLU A 84 -3.37 -2.95 8.86
N ASP A 85 -2.67 -2.82 9.98
CA ASP A 85 -3.19 -2.17 11.18
C ASP A 85 -2.73 -0.72 11.34
N GLN A 86 -2.04 -0.17 10.34
CA GLN A 86 -1.53 1.20 10.34
C GLN A 86 -2.36 2.09 9.41
N TRP A 87 -3.67 2.08 9.59
CA TRP A 87 -4.55 2.89 8.75
C TRP A 87 -4.54 4.35 9.19
N PRO A 88 -4.82 5.28 8.26
CA PRO A 88 -4.88 6.70 8.61
C PRO A 88 -6.02 6.98 9.58
N SER A 89 -5.77 7.87 10.52
CA SER A 89 -6.77 8.30 11.52
C SER A 89 -7.03 9.79 11.47
N LEU A 90 -6.31 10.52 10.62
CA LEU A 90 -6.47 11.96 10.38
C LEU A 90 -6.33 12.21 8.90
N PRO A 91 -6.86 13.35 8.39
CA PRO A 91 -6.74 13.66 6.98
C PRO A 91 -5.28 13.65 6.51
N VAL A 92 -5.03 12.98 5.38
CA VAL A 92 -3.70 12.88 4.78
C VAL A 92 -3.57 13.98 3.74
N SER A 93 -2.48 14.76 3.81
CA SER A 93 -2.19 15.82 2.86
C SER A 93 -1.42 15.25 1.67
N THR A 94 -2.06 15.18 0.51
CA THR A 94 -1.39 14.75 -0.72
C THR A 94 -0.22 15.64 -1.06
N ALA A 95 -0.37 16.96 -0.84
CA ALA A 95 0.71 17.90 -1.12
C ALA A 95 1.95 17.61 -0.26
N THR A 96 1.76 17.28 1.01
CA THR A 96 2.87 16.92 1.90
C THR A 96 3.58 15.66 1.41
N ILE A 97 2.83 14.64 1.02
CA ILE A 97 3.39 13.39 0.51
C ILE A 97 4.16 13.66 -0.78
N GLN A 98 3.62 14.48 -1.68
CA GLN A 98 4.29 14.83 -2.92
C GLN A 98 5.60 15.58 -2.68
N ASN A 99 5.63 16.46 -1.67
CA ASN A 99 6.84 17.19 -1.33
C ASN A 99 7.92 16.24 -0.80
N ILE A 100 7.54 15.28 0.04
CA ILE A 100 8.48 14.26 0.55
C ILE A 100 9.03 13.45 -0.62
N LEU A 101 8.18 13.03 -1.54
CA LEU A 101 8.59 12.26 -2.71
C LEU A 101 9.57 13.03 -3.57
N ARG A 102 9.32 14.32 -3.80
CA ARG A 102 10.25 15.19 -4.55
C ARG A 102 11.61 15.28 -3.88
N LEU A 103 11.63 15.42 -2.55
CA LEU A 103 12.88 15.47 -1.79
C LEU A 103 13.66 14.18 -1.97
N MET A 104 12.98 13.03 -1.92
CA MET A 104 13.63 11.72 -2.14
C MET A 104 14.22 11.64 -3.55
N GLN A 105 13.50 12.12 -4.54
CA GLN A 105 13.96 12.10 -5.93
C GLN A 105 15.18 12.99 -6.15
N THR A 106 15.27 14.11 -5.46
CA THR A 106 16.42 15.02 -5.59
C THR A 106 17.66 14.53 -4.85
N GLN A 107 17.53 13.56 -3.95
CA GLN A 107 18.65 13.00 -3.18
C GLN A 107 19.34 11.83 -3.90
N GLN A 108 18.80 11.42 -5.01
CA GLN A 108 19.34 10.27 -5.75
C GLN A 108 20.47 10.64 -6.70
#